data_f31c51183e2e7c1a78f053f24ed67fb4
#
_entry.id   f31c51183e2e7c1a78f053f24ed67fb4
#
_cell.length_a   1.000
_cell.length_b   1.000
_cell.length_c   1.000
_cell.angle_alpha   90.00
_cell.angle_beta   90.00
_cell.angle_gamma   90.00
#
_symmetry.space_group_name_H-M   'P 1'
#
loop_
_entity.id
_entity.type
_entity.pdbx_description
1 polymer ?
#
loop_
_entity_poly.entity_id
_entity_poly.type
_entity_poly.pdbx_seq_one_letter_code
_entity_poly.pdbx_strand_id
1 'polypeptide(L)'
;GGGAAGTSAALTARNRGKTVAVIANPVDTSSMYKAESMSNYPGMPEVTGEEMARVFREQLVSSGAELINGRVLSAVPMGGNFGVAVGSDFYECRAVILAPGITREKLYPGEAEYLGRGVSYCATCDGMLYRGKTVALIGGSEEAKRDAEFLRGIGCNVLEFADAARYEIIGTQRAESVVSGGETYPVDGVFIICLLYTSPSPR
;
A
#
# COMPACT_ATOMS: atom_id res chain seq x y z
N GLY A 1 7.54 -1.26 9.49
CA GLY A 1 6.44 -1.91 8.77
C GLY A 1 6.77 -3.33 8.35
N GLY A 2 5.77 -4.23 8.42
CA GLY A 2 5.90 -5.67 8.15
C GLY A 2 5.49 -6.11 6.74
N GLY A 3 5.42 -5.17 5.79
CA GLY A 3 5.18 -5.46 4.38
C GLY A 3 6.46 -5.91 3.64
N ALA A 4 6.39 -6.02 2.31
CA ALA A 4 7.48 -6.54 1.49
C ALA A 4 8.84 -5.86 1.75
N ALA A 5 8.87 -4.53 1.78
CA ALA A 5 10.10 -3.76 2.01
C ALA A 5 10.68 -4.00 3.41
N GLY A 6 9.84 -3.93 4.45
CA GLY A 6 10.28 -4.13 5.83
C GLY A 6 10.74 -5.56 6.11
N THR A 7 10.02 -6.54 5.55
CA THR A 7 10.41 -7.96 5.64
C THR A 7 11.76 -8.20 4.96
N SER A 8 11.96 -7.73 3.73
CA SER A 8 13.23 -7.87 3.02
C SER A 8 14.41 -7.22 3.77
N ALA A 9 14.19 -6.03 4.32
CA ALA A 9 15.19 -5.33 5.11
C ALA A 9 15.54 -6.09 6.40
N ALA A 10 14.54 -6.60 7.11
CA ALA A 10 14.73 -7.38 8.33
C ALA A 10 15.49 -8.68 8.08
N LEU A 11 15.10 -9.45 7.07
CA LEU A 11 15.78 -10.69 6.68
C LEU A 11 17.24 -10.43 6.28
N THR A 12 17.48 -9.36 5.50
CA THR A 12 18.84 -8.98 5.13
C THR A 12 19.69 -8.61 6.34
N ALA A 13 19.14 -7.87 7.30
CA ALA A 13 19.83 -7.50 8.52
C ALA A 13 20.11 -8.73 9.41
N ARG A 14 19.14 -9.65 9.56
CA ARG A 14 19.32 -10.90 10.29
C ARG A 14 20.40 -11.77 9.67
N ASN A 15 20.43 -11.92 8.34
CA ASN A 15 21.48 -12.67 7.63
C ASN A 15 22.87 -12.06 7.82
N ARG A 16 22.96 -10.79 8.17
CA ARG A 16 24.20 -10.10 8.56
C ARG A 16 24.49 -10.15 10.06
N GLY A 17 23.81 -11.00 10.81
CA GLY A 17 24.02 -11.21 12.25
C GLY A 17 23.55 -10.04 13.12
N LYS A 18 22.61 -9.22 12.65
CA LYS A 18 22.08 -8.11 13.44
C LYS A 18 20.84 -8.53 14.25
N THR A 19 20.70 -7.95 15.45
CA THR A 19 19.43 -8.02 16.19
C THR A 19 18.43 -7.10 15.52
N VAL A 20 17.21 -7.58 15.26
CA VAL A 20 16.19 -6.86 14.51
C VAL A 20 14.84 -6.97 15.20
N ALA A 21 14.19 -5.83 15.43
CA ALA A 21 12.77 -5.76 15.75
C ALA A 21 12.01 -5.14 14.56
N VAL A 22 10.87 -5.74 14.20
CA VAL A 22 9.96 -5.23 13.17
C VAL A 22 8.70 -4.74 13.86
N ILE A 23 8.47 -3.43 13.84
CA ILE A 23 7.27 -2.82 14.39
C ILE A 23 6.27 -2.62 13.26
N ALA A 24 5.08 -3.18 13.41
CA ALA A 24 4.02 -3.11 12.41
C ALA A 24 2.65 -3.01 13.08
N ASN A 25 1.73 -2.30 12.42
CA ASN A 25 0.31 -2.37 12.75
C ASN A 25 -0.20 -3.82 12.54
N PRO A 26 -1.39 -4.16 13.11
CA PRO A 26 -2.05 -5.43 12.79
C PRO A 26 -2.10 -5.66 11.28
N VAL A 27 -1.81 -6.89 10.86
CA VAL A 27 -1.57 -7.23 9.46
C VAL A 27 -2.77 -6.97 8.55
N ASP A 28 -3.97 -7.17 9.06
CA ASP A 28 -5.27 -6.93 8.42
C ASP A 28 -5.55 -5.47 8.06
N THR A 29 -4.79 -4.55 8.64
CA THR A 29 -4.89 -3.11 8.32
C THR A 29 -4.07 -2.70 7.09
N SER A 30 -3.20 -3.59 6.57
CA SER A 30 -2.33 -3.25 5.45
C SER A 30 -3.04 -3.33 4.10
N SER A 31 -2.67 -2.44 3.17
CA SER A 31 -3.18 -2.48 1.79
C SER A 31 -2.84 -3.80 1.08
N MET A 32 -1.65 -4.35 1.36
CA MET A 32 -1.21 -5.63 0.82
C MET A 32 -2.14 -6.77 1.26
N TYR A 33 -2.51 -6.83 2.55
CA TYR A 33 -3.38 -7.89 3.09
C TYR A 33 -4.76 -7.92 2.40
N LYS A 34 -5.27 -6.75 2.02
CA LYS A 34 -6.59 -6.60 1.40
C LYS A 34 -6.65 -6.98 -0.09
N ALA A 35 -5.50 -7.21 -0.74
CA ALA A 35 -5.46 -7.56 -2.15
C ALA A 35 -6.04 -8.97 -2.37
N GLU A 36 -7.05 -9.07 -3.26
CA GLU A 36 -7.71 -10.34 -3.58
C GLU A 36 -6.78 -11.30 -4.34
N SER A 37 -5.92 -10.76 -5.21
CA SER A 37 -4.95 -11.53 -5.97
C SER A 37 -3.75 -10.67 -6.35
N MET A 38 -2.56 -11.24 -6.27
CA MET A 38 -1.31 -10.65 -6.74
C MET A 38 -0.60 -11.65 -7.64
N SER A 39 -0.37 -11.28 -8.90
CA SER A 39 0.26 -12.14 -9.92
C SER A 39 1.69 -11.73 -10.27
N ASN A 40 2.13 -10.56 -9.82
CA ASN A 40 3.38 -9.93 -10.23
C ASN A 40 4.49 -9.94 -9.15
N TYR A 41 4.31 -10.70 -8.05
CA TYR A 41 5.36 -10.83 -7.04
C TYR A 41 6.25 -12.05 -7.35
N PRO A 42 7.57 -11.86 -7.59
CA PRO A 42 8.47 -12.96 -7.94
C PRO A 42 8.47 -14.07 -6.90
N GLY A 43 8.30 -15.32 -7.34
CA GLY A 43 8.26 -16.50 -6.49
C GLY A 43 6.91 -16.79 -5.83
N MET A 44 5.91 -15.93 -6.00
CA MET A 44 4.56 -16.10 -5.44
C MET A 44 3.50 -15.73 -6.49
N PRO A 45 3.33 -16.54 -7.56
CA PRO A 45 2.34 -16.26 -8.58
C PRO A 45 0.93 -16.53 -8.03
N GLU A 46 -0.02 -15.65 -8.39
CA GLU A 46 -1.44 -15.80 -8.06
C GLU A 46 -1.74 -16.00 -6.57
N VAL A 47 -1.07 -15.24 -5.71
CA VAL A 47 -1.22 -15.32 -4.25
C VAL A 47 -2.20 -14.23 -3.76
N THR A 48 -2.97 -14.54 -2.72
CA THR A 48 -3.79 -13.52 -2.03
C THR A 48 -2.91 -12.65 -1.12
N GLY A 49 -3.38 -11.43 -0.82
CA GLY A 49 -2.69 -10.54 0.12
C GLY A 49 -2.56 -11.14 1.51
N GLU A 50 -3.59 -11.85 1.97
CA GLU A 50 -3.58 -12.57 3.24
C GLU A 50 -2.49 -13.65 3.29
N GLU A 51 -2.41 -14.48 2.25
CA GLU A 51 -1.41 -15.55 2.18
C GLU A 51 0.01 -14.99 2.08
N MET A 52 0.23 -13.94 1.27
CA MET A 52 1.52 -13.26 1.20
C MET A 52 1.93 -12.68 2.56
N ALA A 53 1.01 -12.02 3.27
CA ALA A 53 1.28 -11.49 4.59
C ALA A 53 1.63 -12.58 5.62
N ARG A 54 0.96 -13.74 5.54
CA ARG A 54 1.27 -14.91 6.35
C ARG A 54 2.68 -15.41 6.09
N VAL A 55 3.05 -15.59 4.82
CA VAL A 55 4.40 -16.08 4.45
C VAL A 55 5.49 -15.10 4.91
N PHE A 56 5.28 -13.79 4.75
CA PHE A 56 6.24 -12.79 5.23
C PHE A 56 6.40 -12.85 6.75
N ARG A 57 5.31 -13.00 7.50
CA ARG A 57 5.35 -13.12 8.95
C ARG A 57 6.10 -14.39 9.39
N GLU A 58 5.82 -15.52 8.75
CA GLU A 58 6.51 -16.79 9.05
C GLU A 58 8.02 -16.70 8.79
N GLN A 59 8.44 -16.09 7.69
CA GLN A 59 9.85 -15.85 7.40
C GLN A 59 10.52 -14.94 8.44
N LEU A 60 9.85 -13.86 8.87
CA LEU A 60 10.35 -12.98 9.92
C LEU A 60 10.57 -13.74 11.24
N VAL A 61 9.57 -14.50 11.69
CA VAL A 61 9.65 -15.31 12.90
C VAL A 61 10.77 -16.34 12.80
N SER A 62 10.84 -17.09 11.70
CA SER A 62 11.87 -18.10 11.46
C SER A 62 13.28 -17.53 11.40
N SER A 63 13.45 -16.28 10.98
CA SER A 63 14.73 -15.58 10.99
C SER A 63 15.22 -15.17 12.38
N GLY A 64 14.36 -15.27 13.40
CA GLY A 64 14.62 -14.78 14.75
C GLY A 64 14.49 -13.25 14.88
N ALA A 65 13.79 -12.57 13.97
CA ALA A 65 13.41 -11.19 14.14
C ALA A 65 12.25 -11.08 15.16
N GLU A 66 12.33 -10.11 16.05
CA GLU A 66 11.26 -9.80 17.00
C GLU A 66 10.13 -9.06 16.26
N LEU A 67 8.89 -9.49 16.45
CA LEU A 67 7.71 -8.83 15.91
C LEU A 67 6.97 -8.08 17.02
N ILE A 68 6.89 -6.76 16.87
CA ILE A 68 6.19 -5.87 17.80
C ILE A 68 4.94 -5.34 17.11
N ASN A 69 3.77 -5.71 17.65
CA ASN A 69 2.51 -5.18 17.16
C ASN A 69 2.31 -3.78 17.76
N GLY A 70 2.17 -2.78 16.90
CA GLY A 70 1.91 -1.42 17.34
C GLY A 70 2.19 -0.38 16.27
N ARG A 71 1.71 0.83 16.53
CA ARG A 71 1.94 2.00 15.70
C ARG A 71 3.11 2.79 16.26
N VAL A 72 4.12 3.02 15.44
CA VAL A 72 5.19 3.97 15.77
C VAL A 72 4.62 5.38 15.80
N LEU A 73 4.76 6.06 16.92
CA LEU A 73 4.30 7.44 17.11
C LEU A 73 5.41 8.44 16.75
N SER A 74 6.64 8.11 17.09
CA SER A 74 7.82 8.91 16.77
C SER A 74 9.08 8.06 16.71
N ALA A 75 10.05 8.51 15.93
CA ALA A 75 11.42 8.01 15.92
C ALA A 75 12.36 9.22 15.96
N VAL A 76 13.16 9.32 16.99
CA VAL A 76 14.00 10.50 17.25
C VAL A 76 15.47 10.11 17.44
N PRO A 77 16.43 10.88 16.90
CA PRO A 77 17.84 10.64 17.16
C PRO A 77 18.20 10.99 18.63
N MET A 78 19.03 10.16 19.25
CA MET A 78 19.44 10.28 20.65
C MET A 78 20.95 10.04 20.79
N GLY A 79 21.75 11.04 20.41
CA GLY A 79 23.19 11.00 20.70
C GLY A 79 23.97 9.81 20.14
N GLY A 80 23.62 9.35 18.91
CA GLY A 80 24.26 8.21 18.24
C GLY A 80 23.37 6.96 18.13
N ASN A 81 22.29 6.93 18.88
CA ASN A 81 21.22 5.95 18.80
C ASN A 81 19.91 6.61 18.37
N PHE A 82 18.85 5.81 18.24
CA PHE A 82 17.49 6.27 17.99
C PHE A 82 16.55 5.75 19.08
N GLY A 83 15.63 6.63 19.52
CA GLY A 83 14.51 6.26 20.36
C GLY A 83 13.24 6.12 19.52
N VAL A 84 12.50 5.05 19.69
CA VAL A 84 11.26 4.76 18.96
C VAL A 84 10.12 4.57 19.94
N ALA A 85 9.11 5.43 19.87
CA ALA A 85 7.92 5.33 20.70
C ALA A 85 6.83 4.52 19.98
N VAL A 86 6.26 3.50 20.67
CA VAL A 86 5.21 2.61 20.18
C VAL A 86 4.11 2.50 21.22
N GLY A 87 3.02 3.23 21.03
CA GLY A 87 2.01 3.35 22.09
C GLY A 87 2.60 3.95 23.36
N SER A 88 2.56 3.20 24.48
CA SER A 88 3.19 3.56 25.77
C SER A 88 4.63 3.08 25.89
N ASP A 89 5.11 2.26 24.99
CA ASP A 89 6.43 1.64 25.06
C ASP A 89 7.49 2.48 24.34
N PHE A 90 8.74 2.34 24.78
CA PHE A 90 9.87 3.04 24.21
C PHE A 90 11.02 2.06 23.96
N TYR A 91 11.54 2.06 22.73
CA TYR A 91 12.61 1.19 22.30
C TYR A 91 13.82 2.01 21.87
N GLU A 92 15.01 1.56 22.24
CA GLU A 92 16.27 2.14 21.80
C GLU A 92 16.96 1.24 20.78
N CYS A 93 17.48 1.83 19.71
CA CYS A 93 18.18 1.09 18.66
C CYS A 93 19.27 1.93 17.99
N ARG A 94 20.25 1.24 17.37
CA ARG A 94 21.37 1.90 16.69
C ARG A 94 21.01 2.44 15.31
N ALA A 95 19.97 1.88 14.68
CA ALA A 95 19.52 2.26 13.34
C ALA A 95 18.03 2.02 13.17
N VAL A 96 17.37 2.85 12.39
CA VAL A 96 15.96 2.72 12.01
C VAL A 96 15.86 2.60 10.49
N ILE A 97 15.10 1.62 10.02
CA ILE A 97 14.72 1.50 8.61
C ILE A 97 13.24 1.80 8.50
N LEU A 98 12.90 2.86 7.78
CA LEU A 98 11.52 3.27 7.56
C LEU A 98 10.95 2.51 6.37
N ALA A 99 9.93 1.69 6.62
CA ALA A 99 9.16 0.96 5.62
C ALA A 99 7.65 1.12 5.89
N PRO A 100 7.12 2.37 5.91
CA PRO A 100 5.77 2.66 6.35
C PRO A 100 4.69 2.15 5.38
N GLY A 101 5.07 1.82 4.15
CA GLY A 101 4.13 1.50 3.08
C GLY A 101 3.46 2.76 2.54
N ILE A 102 2.33 2.57 1.89
CA ILE A 102 1.52 3.64 1.31
C ILE A 102 0.48 4.07 2.36
N THR A 103 0.41 5.37 2.64
CA THR A 103 -0.57 5.94 3.57
C THR A 103 -1.16 7.21 2.96
N ARG A 104 -2.49 7.32 3.01
CA ARG A 104 -3.22 8.54 2.66
C ARG A 104 -3.88 9.12 3.91
N GLU A 105 -3.79 10.44 4.09
CA GLU A 105 -4.40 11.13 5.22
C GLU A 105 -5.92 11.30 5.06
N LYS A 106 -6.37 11.53 3.83
CA LYS A 106 -7.79 11.70 3.50
C LYS A 106 -8.19 10.63 2.48
N LEU A 107 -9.17 9.83 2.85
CA LEU A 107 -9.75 8.83 1.97
C LEU A 107 -11.08 9.37 1.41
N TYR A 108 -11.39 8.99 0.17
CA TYR A 108 -12.72 9.20 -0.38
C TYR A 108 -13.72 8.22 0.27
N PRO A 109 -15.00 8.60 0.43
CA PRO A 109 -16.03 7.64 0.82
C PRO A 109 -15.99 6.39 -0.07
N GLY A 110 -16.04 5.19 0.55
CA GLY A 110 -15.92 3.90 -0.14
C GLY A 110 -14.49 3.45 -0.46
N GLU A 111 -13.50 4.35 -0.46
CA GLU A 111 -12.10 4.01 -0.82
C GLU A 111 -11.52 2.88 0.05
N ALA A 112 -11.64 3.00 1.37
CA ALA A 112 -11.11 2.00 2.30
C ALA A 112 -11.89 0.68 2.26
N GLU A 113 -13.18 0.75 1.93
CA GLU A 113 -14.07 -0.41 1.83
C GLU A 113 -13.72 -1.26 0.62
N TYR A 114 -13.49 -0.62 -0.55
CA TYR A 114 -13.23 -1.32 -1.80
C TYR A 114 -11.75 -1.44 -2.16
N LEU A 115 -10.84 -1.05 -1.28
CA LEU A 115 -9.39 -1.22 -1.49
C LEU A 115 -9.04 -2.70 -1.65
N GLY A 116 -8.41 -3.06 -2.78
CA GLY A 116 -8.14 -4.44 -3.19
C GLY A 116 -9.36 -5.13 -3.81
N ARG A 117 -10.54 -4.52 -3.74
CA ARG A 117 -11.79 -5.01 -4.35
C ARG A 117 -12.34 -3.99 -5.34
N GLY A 118 -11.53 -3.62 -6.33
CA GLY A 118 -11.86 -2.64 -7.36
C GLY A 118 -11.19 -1.28 -7.16
N VAL A 119 -10.68 -0.94 -5.99
CA VAL A 119 -9.85 0.25 -5.75
C VAL A 119 -8.38 -0.16 -5.67
N SER A 120 -7.52 0.55 -6.39
CA SER A 120 -6.07 0.36 -6.42
C SER A 120 -5.32 1.70 -6.36
N TYR A 121 -4.08 1.66 -5.84
CA TYR A 121 -3.15 2.79 -5.82
C TYR A 121 -1.97 2.61 -6.81
N CYS A 122 -2.01 1.56 -7.64
CA CYS A 122 -0.91 1.24 -8.54
C CYS A 122 -1.45 0.75 -9.89
N ALA A 123 -1.42 1.60 -10.91
CA ALA A 123 -1.90 1.23 -12.25
C ALA A 123 -1.06 0.11 -12.87
N THR A 124 0.27 0.16 -12.70
CA THR A 124 1.16 -0.86 -13.25
C THR A 124 1.06 -2.21 -12.55
N CYS A 125 0.63 -2.22 -11.27
CA CYS A 125 0.44 -3.46 -10.52
C CYS A 125 -0.82 -4.20 -10.95
N ASP A 126 -1.94 -3.48 -11.02
CA ASP A 126 -3.28 -4.06 -11.12
C ASP A 126 -3.97 -3.80 -12.47
N GLY A 127 -3.40 -2.92 -13.31
CA GLY A 127 -4.03 -2.50 -14.57
C GLY A 127 -4.41 -3.65 -15.50
N MET A 128 -3.58 -4.69 -15.56
CA MET A 128 -3.84 -5.86 -16.40
C MET A 128 -5.16 -6.61 -16.06
N LEU A 129 -5.64 -6.52 -14.82
CA LEU A 129 -6.92 -7.11 -14.37
C LEU A 129 -8.13 -6.40 -15.00
N TYR A 130 -7.90 -5.19 -15.54
CA TYR A 130 -8.93 -4.32 -16.12
C TYR A 130 -8.82 -4.16 -17.63
N ARG A 131 -8.02 -4.97 -18.29
CA ARG A 131 -7.90 -4.94 -19.76
C ARG A 131 -9.27 -5.12 -20.43
N GLY A 132 -9.60 -4.21 -21.34
CA GLY A 132 -10.90 -4.20 -22.04
C GLY A 132 -12.07 -3.66 -21.22
N LYS A 133 -11.82 -3.15 -20.01
CA LYS A 133 -12.83 -2.63 -19.08
C LYS A 133 -12.74 -1.11 -18.95
N THR A 134 -13.76 -0.53 -18.32
CA THR A 134 -13.78 0.90 -17.99
C THR A 134 -13.26 1.11 -16.58
N VAL A 135 -12.30 2.02 -16.43
CA VAL A 135 -11.71 2.37 -15.13
C VAL A 135 -11.73 3.87 -14.89
N ALA A 136 -11.94 4.26 -13.65
CA ALA A 136 -11.71 5.63 -13.21
C ALA A 136 -10.25 5.78 -12.79
N LEU A 137 -9.62 6.91 -13.15
CA LEU A 137 -8.35 7.33 -12.63
C LEU A 137 -8.53 8.67 -11.93
N ILE A 138 -8.31 8.71 -10.62
CA ILE A 138 -8.40 9.91 -9.80
C ILE A 138 -6.99 10.40 -9.48
N GLY A 139 -6.62 11.57 -10.00
CA GLY A 139 -5.31 12.17 -9.77
C GLY A 139 -5.02 13.29 -10.75
N GLY A 140 -4.21 14.27 -10.33
CA GLY A 140 -3.82 15.43 -11.14
C GLY A 140 -2.31 15.55 -11.40
N SER A 141 -1.50 14.59 -10.93
CA SER A 141 -0.05 14.62 -11.06
C SER A 141 0.42 14.16 -12.44
N GLU A 142 1.69 14.45 -12.77
CA GLU A 142 2.33 13.90 -13.98
C GLU A 142 2.45 12.36 -13.93
N GLU A 143 2.48 11.78 -12.74
CA GLU A 143 2.40 10.33 -12.55
C GLU A 143 1.03 9.80 -12.95
N ALA A 144 -0.03 10.44 -12.49
CA ALA A 144 -1.41 10.09 -12.86
C ALA A 144 -1.62 10.12 -14.38
N LYS A 145 -1.06 11.10 -15.07
CA LYS A 145 -1.13 11.18 -16.54
C LYS A 145 -0.42 9.99 -17.22
N ARG A 146 0.80 9.66 -16.76
CA ARG A 146 1.53 8.48 -17.27
C ARG A 146 0.78 7.18 -17.02
N ASP A 147 0.18 7.06 -15.85
CA ASP A 147 -0.61 5.88 -15.48
C ASP A 147 -1.90 5.79 -16.32
N ALA A 148 -2.55 6.92 -16.62
CA ALA A 148 -3.69 6.95 -17.55
C ALA A 148 -3.29 6.50 -18.96
N GLU A 149 -2.15 6.96 -19.48
CA GLU A 149 -1.61 6.54 -20.77
C GLU A 149 -1.27 5.04 -20.77
N PHE A 150 -0.66 4.54 -19.70
CA PHE A 150 -0.39 3.11 -19.53
C PHE A 150 -1.67 2.28 -19.56
N LEU A 151 -2.70 2.66 -18.78
CA LEU A 151 -3.98 1.95 -18.74
C LEU A 151 -4.67 1.94 -20.11
N ARG A 152 -4.65 3.05 -20.86
CA ARG A 152 -5.14 3.09 -22.25
C ARG A 152 -4.32 2.18 -23.16
N GLY A 153 -3.01 2.18 -22.99
CA GLY A 153 -2.07 1.36 -23.77
C GLY A 153 -2.33 -0.14 -23.64
N ILE A 154 -2.78 -0.59 -22.49
CA ILE A 154 -3.17 -2.00 -22.26
C ILE A 154 -4.61 -2.30 -22.63
N GLY A 155 -5.38 -1.31 -23.14
CA GLY A 155 -6.72 -1.47 -23.67
C GLY A 155 -7.85 -1.14 -22.70
N CYS A 156 -7.61 -0.42 -21.60
CA CYS A 156 -8.66 0.10 -20.74
C CYS A 156 -9.32 1.35 -21.35
N ASN A 157 -10.63 1.52 -21.11
CA ASN A 157 -11.30 2.81 -21.26
C ASN A 157 -11.12 3.60 -19.97
N VAL A 158 -10.42 4.75 -20.00
CA VAL A 158 -10.03 5.50 -18.80
C VAL A 158 -10.84 6.78 -18.68
N LEU A 159 -11.59 6.89 -17.59
CA LEU A 159 -12.26 8.13 -17.15
C LEU A 159 -11.33 8.84 -16.17
N GLU A 160 -10.88 10.05 -16.53
CA GLU A 160 -9.97 10.83 -15.69
C GLU A 160 -10.72 11.82 -14.83
N PHE A 161 -10.36 11.88 -13.55
CA PHE A 161 -10.90 12.77 -12.53
C PHE A 161 -9.79 13.56 -11.84
N ALA A 162 -9.99 14.87 -11.68
CA ALA A 162 -9.01 15.72 -11.03
C ALA A 162 -8.95 15.49 -9.51
N ASP A 163 -7.78 15.67 -8.90
CA ASP A 163 -7.53 15.40 -7.47
C ASP A 163 -8.30 16.32 -6.49
N ALA A 164 -8.80 17.46 -6.97
CA ALA A 164 -9.41 18.49 -6.12
C ALA A 164 -10.92 18.29 -5.85
N ALA A 165 -11.59 17.37 -6.52
CA ALA A 165 -13.03 17.17 -6.40
C ALA A 165 -13.40 16.22 -5.25
N ARG A 166 -14.65 16.25 -4.83
CA ARG A 166 -15.19 15.25 -3.91
C ARG A 166 -15.71 14.08 -4.71
N TYR A 167 -15.21 12.91 -4.39
CA TYR A 167 -15.63 11.65 -5.00
C TYR A 167 -16.20 10.73 -3.93
N GLU A 168 -17.14 9.89 -4.37
CA GLU A 168 -17.63 8.76 -3.59
C GLU A 168 -17.52 7.52 -4.47
N ILE A 169 -16.98 6.45 -3.93
CA ILE A 169 -16.85 5.17 -4.60
C ILE A 169 -17.94 4.27 -4.06
N ILE A 170 -18.79 3.77 -4.92
CA ILE A 170 -19.93 2.95 -4.54
C ILE A 170 -19.88 1.60 -5.25
N GLY A 171 -20.46 0.59 -4.62
CA GLY A 171 -20.57 -0.75 -5.11
C GLY A 171 -21.29 -1.67 -4.13
N THR A 172 -21.28 -2.95 -4.38
CA THR A 172 -21.86 -3.98 -3.51
C THR A 172 -20.76 -4.82 -2.86
N GLN A 173 -20.12 -5.71 -3.63
CA GLN A 173 -18.98 -6.52 -3.19
C GLN A 173 -17.64 -5.90 -3.59
N ARG A 174 -17.64 -5.07 -4.62
CA ARG A 174 -16.47 -4.38 -5.18
C ARG A 174 -16.87 -2.98 -5.63
N ALA A 175 -15.90 -2.14 -6.00
CA ALA A 175 -16.18 -0.85 -6.61
C ALA A 175 -16.87 -1.04 -7.97
N GLU A 176 -17.99 -0.36 -8.17
CA GLU A 176 -18.83 -0.47 -9.38
C GLU A 176 -19.08 0.89 -10.04
N SER A 177 -18.92 1.99 -9.29
CA SER A 177 -19.12 3.35 -9.81
C SER A 177 -18.35 4.38 -9.00
N VAL A 178 -18.07 5.53 -9.65
CA VAL A 178 -17.61 6.75 -9.01
C VAL A 178 -18.69 7.80 -9.13
N VAL A 179 -19.06 8.42 -8.03
CA VAL A 179 -19.95 9.58 -7.98
C VAL A 179 -19.12 10.86 -7.92
N SER A 180 -19.36 11.78 -8.82
CA SER A 180 -18.68 13.07 -8.89
C SER A 180 -19.66 14.17 -9.33
N GLY A 181 -19.77 15.27 -8.58
CA GLY A 181 -20.63 16.39 -8.94
C GLY A 181 -22.12 16.05 -9.03
N GLY A 182 -22.57 14.97 -8.39
CA GLY A 182 -23.95 14.47 -8.45
C GLY A 182 -24.23 13.51 -9.60
N GLU A 183 -23.24 13.25 -10.45
CA GLU A 183 -23.32 12.27 -11.53
C GLU A 183 -22.66 10.95 -11.13
N THR A 184 -23.19 9.83 -11.62
CA THR A 184 -22.66 8.49 -11.34
C THR A 184 -22.03 7.92 -12.62
N TYR A 185 -20.77 7.53 -12.50
CA TYR A 185 -19.96 6.98 -13.59
C TYR A 185 -19.71 5.50 -13.33
N PRO A 186 -20.37 4.58 -14.06
CA PRO A 186 -20.11 3.15 -13.94
C PRO A 186 -18.68 2.81 -14.35
N VAL A 187 -17.99 2.01 -13.51
CA VAL A 187 -16.61 1.56 -13.75
C VAL A 187 -16.39 0.16 -13.20
N ASP A 188 -15.43 -0.54 -13.78
CA ASP A 188 -14.99 -1.85 -13.29
C ASP A 188 -13.89 -1.75 -12.22
N GLY A 189 -13.23 -0.59 -12.15
CA GLY A 189 -12.19 -0.32 -11.16
C GLY A 189 -11.86 1.15 -11.04
N VAL A 190 -11.20 1.51 -9.93
CA VAL A 190 -10.83 2.89 -9.59
C VAL A 190 -9.35 2.91 -9.21
N PHE A 191 -8.56 3.66 -9.97
CA PHE A 191 -7.15 3.93 -9.67
C PHE A 191 -7.01 5.31 -9.04
N ILE A 192 -6.44 5.38 -7.85
CA ILE A 192 -6.27 6.63 -7.11
C ILE A 192 -4.78 6.94 -7.07
N ILE A 193 -4.36 7.82 -7.97
CA ILE A 193 -2.96 8.23 -8.17
C ILE A 193 -2.81 9.68 -7.68
N CYS A 194 -3.02 9.86 -6.39
CA CYS A 194 -2.75 11.13 -5.72
C CYS A 194 -1.35 11.10 -5.12
N LEU A 195 -0.77 12.26 -4.82
CA LEU A 195 0.51 12.35 -4.12
C LEU A 195 0.46 11.54 -2.83
N LEU A 196 1.08 10.37 -2.87
CA LEU A 196 1.29 9.55 -1.70
C LEU A 196 2.47 10.16 -0.93
N TYR A 197 2.28 10.44 0.36
CA TYR A 197 3.39 10.77 1.22
C TYR A 197 4.28 9.53 1.38
N THR A 198 5.24 9.39 0.48
CA THR A 198 6.36 8.47 0.67
C THR A 198 7.42 9.20 1.49
N SER A 199 8.02 8.53 2.47
CA SER A 199 9.22 9.07 3.11
C SER A 199 10.24 9.40 2.03
N PRO A 200 10.83 10.61 2.02
CA PRO A 200 11.83 10.96 1.03
C PRO A 200 12.97 9.93 1.10
N SER A 201 13.27 9.32 -0.03
CA SER A 201 14.45 8.45 -0.14
C SER A 201 15.70 9.31 0.06
N PRO A 202 16.59 9.00 0.98
CA PRO A 202 17.87 9.69 1.04
C PRO A 202 18.63 9.44 -0.26
N ARG A 203 19.01 10.51 -0.92
CA ARG A 203 19.92 10.49 -2.08
C ARG A 203 21.35 10.30 -1.61
#